data_af2640ff40119e8eaa468202f0b55adc
#
_entry.id   af2640ff40119e8eaa468202f0b55adc
#
_cell.length_a   1.000
_cell.length_b   1.000
_cell.length_c   1.000
_cell.angle_alpha   90.00
_cell.angle_beta   90.00
_cell.angle_gamma   90.00
#
_symmetry.space_group_name_H-M   'P 1'
#
loop_
_entity.id
_entity.type
_entity.pdbx_description
1 polymer ?
#
loop_
_entity_poly.entity_id
_entity_poly.type
_entity_poly.pdbx_seq_one_letter_code
_entity_poly.pdbx_strand_id
1 'polypeptide(L)'
;MKYRKNKFYKGKIVLIVLVIVAMIFSGYFGYNLFREHQYIATVVIDPGHGGYDVGSIGYDGSYEKDLTLSIALRTGRKLKELNPDINVAYTRSNDTVDWADNEEDDLIGRVIFANEQNADYFLSIHLNASENTAAYGYNAFIRSNDPASETIANSIDNNLTEENWLYNRGLEYTNSYPLYVVDNLDIPSMLFEVGFITNPQECADLKKVSNQELIAECIANAYNDYIVSTIKG
;
A
#
# COMPACT_ATOMS: atom_id res chain seq x y z
N MET A 1 69.63 2.21 -26.27
CA MET A 1 68.84 3.26 -25.59
C MET A 1 67.38 3.40 -26.07
N LYS A 2 66.99 2.94 -27.25
CA LYS A 2 65.60 3.01 -27.82
C LYS A 2 64.58 2.09 -27.13
N TYR A 3 64.99 0.93 -26.62
CA TYR A 3 64.07 -0.10 -26.05
C TYR A 3 63.46 0.30 -24.70
N ARG A 4 64.18 1.13 -23.91
CA ARG A 4 63.71 1.58 -22.58
C ARG A 4 62.59 2.66 -22.65
N LYS A 5 62.64 3.49 -23.73
CA LYS A 5 61.61 4.53 -23.95
C LYS A 5 60.24 3.95 -24.31
N ASN A 6 60.16 2.91 -25.13
CA ASN A 6 58.90 2.28 -25.56
C ASN A 6 58.12 1.62 -24.40
N LYS A 7 58.82 1.08 -23.38
CA LYS A 7 58.19 0.45 -22.22
C LYS A 7 57.54 1.49 -21.30
N PHE A 8 58.17 2.68 -21.21
CA PHE A 8 57.69 3.80 -20.41
C PHE A 8 56.44 4.45 -21.03
N TYR A 9 56.37 4.57 -22.34
CA TYR A 9 55.17 5.06 -23.05
C TYR A 9 53.98 4.09 -22.96
N LYS A 10 54.21 2.80 -23.11
CA LYS A 10 53.17 1.79 -22.95
C LYS A 10 52.58 1.79 -21.55
N GLY A 11 53.41 1.93 -20.51
CA GLY A 11 52.93 2.03 -19.11
C GLY A 11 52.06 3.31 -18.88
N LYS A 12 52.47 4.44 -19.43
CA LYS A 12 51.66 5.68 -19.34
C LYS A 12 50.34 5.56 -20.06
N ILE A 13 50.27 4.93 -21.23
CA ILE A 13 49.02 4.72 -21.97
C ILE A 13 48.10 3.81 -21.19
N VAL A 14 48.61 2.71 -20.62
CA VAL A 14 47.82 1.80 -19.77
C VAL A 14 47.25 2.55 -18.55
N LEU A 15 48.07 3.38 -17.90
CA LEU A 15 47.60 4.16 -16.73
C LEU A 15 46.48 5.15 -17.11
N ILE A 16 46.65 5.85 -18.26
CA ILE A 16 45.61 6.78 -18.75
C ILE A 16 44.32 6.04 -19.05
N VAL A 17 44.37 4.89 -19.69
CA VAL A 17 43.17 4.04 -19.97
C VAL A 17 42.50 3.61 -18.70
N LEU A 18 43.27 3.17 -17.68
CA LEU A 18 42.69 2.79 -16.39
C LEU A 18 42.01 3.95 -15.68
N VAL A 19 42.59 5.15 -15.74
CA VAL A 19 41.97 6.36 -15.15
C VAL A 19 40.68 6.72 -15.89
N ILE A 20 40.67 6.65 -17.21
CA ILE A 20 39.44 6.89 -17.99
C ILE A 20 38.38 5.89 -17.67
N VAL A 21 38.70 4.59 -17.60
CA VAL A 21 37.75 3.54 -17.23
C VAL A 21 37.21 3.76 -15.81
N ALA A 22 38.07 4.13 -14.85
CA ALA A 22 37.64 4.44 -13.49
C ALA A 22 36.69 5.65 -13.44
N MET A 23 36.98 6.72 -14.23
CA MET A 23 36.09 7.88 -14.32
C MET A 23 34.73 7.56 -14.96
N ILE A 24 34.71 6.74 -16.01
CA ILE A 24 33.47 6.28 -16.65
C ILE A 24 32.66 5.44 -15.65
N PHE A 25 33.33 4.54 -14.94
CA PHE A 25 32.67 3.68 -13.94
C PHE A 25 32.12 4.50 -12.76
N SER A 26 32.89 5.47 -12.26
CA SER A 26 32.47 6.40 -11.22
C SER A 26 31.30 7.28 -11.67
N GLY A 27 31.36 7.78 -12.93
CA GLY A 27 30.29 8.56 -13.51
C GLY A 27 29.00 7.76 -13.69
N TYR A 28 29.11 6.51 -14.18
CA TYR A 28 27.99 5.62 -14.33
C TYR A 28 27.37 5.21 -12.97
N PHE A 29 28.23 4.91 -12.00
CA PHE A 29 27.79 4.58 -10.65
C PHE A 29 27.16 5.79 -9.94
N GLY A 30 27.77 6.96 -10.07
CA GLY A 30 27.19 8.23 -9.58
C GLY A 30 25.86 8.56 -10.23
N TYR A 31 25.75 8.41 -11.54
CA TYR A 31 24.48 8.61 -12.26
C TYR A 31 23.38 7.69 -11.77
N ASN A 32 23.68 6.41 -11.54
CA ASN A 32 22.69 5.46 -11.00
C ASN A 32 22.31 5.72 -9.53
N LEU A 33 23.23 6.27 -8.72
CA LEU A 33 22.95 6.66 -7.34
C LEU A 33 22.06 7.92 -7.24
N PHE A 34 22.16 8.83 -8.22
CA PHE A 34 21.40 10.09 -8.25
C PHE A 34 20.18 10.04 -9.19
N ARG A 35 19.96 8.91 -9.88
CA ARG A 35 18.76 8.74 -10.68
C ARG A 35 17.60 8.55 -9.72
N GLU A 36 16.75 9.56 -9.53
CA GLU A 36 15.47 9.41 -8.85
C GLU A 36 14.67 8.31 -9.55
N HIS A 37 14.25 7.33 -8.78
CA HIS A 37 13.38 6.29 -9.30
C HIS A 37 12.03 6.94 -9.63
N GLN A 38 11.69 6.99 -10.93
CA GLN A 38 10.37 7.47 -11.34
C GLN A 38 9.37 6.34 -11.18
N TYR A 39 8.54 6.46 -10.17
CA TYR A 39 7.45 5.53 -9.96
C TYR A 39 6.34 5.75 -11.00
N ILE A 40 5.69 4.68 -11.39
CA ILE A 40 4.56 4.70 -12.33
C ILE A 40 3.25 5.10 -11.65
N ALA A 41 3.16 4.88 -10.34
CA ALA A 41 2.07 5.31 -9.48
C ALA A 41 2.51 5.33 -8.01
N THR A 42 1.83 6.11 -7.20
CA THR A 42 1.93 6.13 -5.73
C THR A 42 0.61 5.63 -5.14
N VAL A 43 0.67 4.56 -4.35
CA VAL A 43 -0.45 4.03 -3.58
C VAL A 43 -0.22 4.37 -2.11
N VAL A 44 -1.12 5.17 -1.53
CA VAL A 44 -1.16 5.37 -0.07
C VAL A 44 -2.06 4.32 0.55
N ILE A 45 -1.49 3.54 1.46
CA ILE A 45 -2.22 2.58 2.26
C ILE A 45 -2.40 3.15 3.67
N ASP A 46 -3.63 3.19 4.10
CA ASP A 46 -4.05 3.77 5.37
C ASP A 46 -4.52 2.65 6.31
N PRO A 47 -3.68 2.22 7.29
CA PRO A 47 -4.15 1.34 8.33
C PRO A 47 -5.12 2.10 9.24
N GLY A 48 -6.40 1.76 9.24
CA GLY A 48 -7.40 2.43 10.07
C GLY A 48 -7.04 2.47 11.55
N HIS A 49 -7.49 3.50 12.26
CA HIS A 49 -7.23 3.72 13.69
C HIS A 49 -5.73 3.89 14.02
N GLY A 50 -5.34 3.74 15.29
CA GLY A 50 -3.95 3.82 15.74
C GLY A 50 -3.77 4.70 16.97
N GLY A 51 -2.66 4.54 17.68
CA GLY A 51 -2.34 5.29 18.86
C GLY A 51 -3.44 5.23 19.93
N TYR A 52 -4.06 6.37 20.21
CA TYR A 52 -5.15 6.51 21.17
C TYR A 52 -6.46 5.85 20.69
N ASP A 53 -6.68 5.77 19.39
CA ASP A 53 -7.87 5.14 18.80
C ASP A 53 -7.60 3.66 18.55
N VAL A 54 -8.24 2.82 19.37
CA VAL A 54 -8.09 1.36 19.26
C VAL A 54 -8.98 0.75 18.17
N GLY A 55 -9.93 1.53 17.63
CA GLY A 55 -10.98 1.02 16.76
C GLY A 55 -11.95 0.11 17.51
N SER A 56 -12.58 -0.79 16.78
CA SER A 56 -13.46 -1.79 17.35
C SER A 56 -12.69 -2.83 18.16
N ILE A 57 -13.34 -3.33 19.24
CA ILE A 57 -12.77 -4.38 20.07
C ILE A 57 -13.31 -5.72 19.60
N GLY A 58 -12.40 -6.61 19.27
CA GLY A 58 -12.69 -7.96 18.80
C GLY A 58 -13.38 -8.82 19.85
N TYR A 59 -14.00 -9.90 19.39
CA TYR A 59 -14.69 -10.85 20.26
C TYR A 59 -13.81 -11.39 21.40
N ASP A 60 -12.52 -11.48 21.18
CA ASP A 60 -11.51 -11.97 22.13
C ASP A 60 -10.70 -10.85 22.83
N GLY A 61 -11.09 -9.58 22.64
CA GLY A 61 -10.43 -8.41 23.21
C GLY A 61 -9.27 -7.86 22.36
N SER A 62 -9.02 -8.40 21.17
CA SER A 62 -8.04 -7.83 20.24
C SER A 62 -8.51 -6.47 19.71
N TYR A 63 -7.59 -5.58 19.34
CA TYR A 63 -7.89 -4.27 18.80
C TYR A 63 -7.85 -4.25 17.29
N GLU A 64 -8.80 -3.55 16.67
CA GLU A 64 -8.85 -3.34 15.23
C GLU A 64 -7.56 -2.72 14.69
N LYS A 65 -7.05 -1.68 15.36
CA LYS A 65 -5.82 -0.97 14.95
C LYS A 65 -4.62 -1.88 14.73
N ASP A 66 -4.50 -2.99 15.48
CA ASP A 66 -3.37 -3.90 15.38
C ASP A 66 -3.48 -4.79 14.13
N LEU A 67 -4.70 -5.22 13.82
CA LEU A 67 -4.97 -6.08 12.66
C LEU A 67 -4.93 -5.29 11.36
N THR A 68 -5.49 -4.07 11.34
CA THR A 68 -5.44 -3.17 10.18
C THR A 68 -4.00 -2.83 9.84
N LEU A 69 -3.15 -2.51 10.83
CA LEU A 69 -1.72 -2.27 10.64
C LEU A 69 -1.03 -3.51 10.04
N SER A 70 -1.29 -4.68 10.61
CA SER A 70 -0.66 -5.92 10.16
C SER A 70 -1.01 -6.24 8.70
N ILE A 71 -2.28 -6.12 8.32
CA ILE A 71 -2.76 -6.38 6.95
C ILE A 71 -2.21 -5.33 5.99
N ALA A 72 -2.28 -4.05 6.35
CA ALA A 72 -1.81 -2.94 5.52
C ALA A 72 -0.31 -3.04 5.17
N LEU A 73 0.53 -3.34 6.17
CA LEU A 73 1.97 -3.50 5.95
C LEU A 73 2.28 -4.70 5.04
N ARG A 74 1.51 -5.80 5.14
CA ARG A 74 1.62 -6.96 4.26
C ARG A 74 1.19 -6.61 2.84
N THR A 75 0.07 -5.89 2.69
CA THR A 75 -0.45 -5.44 1.39
C THR A 75 0.59 -4.60 0.64
N GLY A 76 1.16 -3.61 1.29
CA GLY A 76 2.15 -2.78 0.61
C GLY A 76 3.47 -3.50 0.36
N ARG A 77 3.88 -4.44 1.21
CA ARG A 77 5.03 -5.30 0.94
C ARG A 77 4.77 -6.16 -0.30
N LYS A 78 3.61 -6.82 -0.39
CA LYS A 78 3.21 -7.63 -1.55
C LYS A 78 3.16 -6.80 -2.84
N LEU A 79 2.60 -5.59 -2.77
CA LEU A 79 2.53 -4.69 -3.93
C LEU A 79 3.92 -4.31 -4.44
N LYS A 80 4.86 -3.99 -3.54
CA LYS A 80 6.27 -3.71 -3.90
C LYS A 80 7.01 -4.93 -4.44
N GLU A 81 6.70 -6.14 -3.93
CA GLU A 81 7.26 -7.40 -4.43
C GLU A 81 6.76 -7.71 -5.86
N LEU A 82 5.48 -7.45 -6.15
CA LEU A 82 4.87 -7.61 -7.46
C LEU A 82 5.38 -6.59 -8.47
N ASN A 83 5.50 -5.33 -8.04
CA ASN A 83 5.88 -4.24 -8.92
C ASN A 83 6.70 -3.17 -8.17
N PRO A 84 8.03 -3.22 -8.27
CA PRO A 84 8.90 -2.26 -7.60
C PRO A 84 8.81 -0.83 -8.17
N ASP A 85 8.17 -0.65 -9.33
CA ASP A 85 7.92 0.67 -9.92
C ASP A 85 6.68 1.36 -9.34
N ILE A 86 5.94 0.70 -8.45
CA ILE A 86 4.87 1.32 -7.67
C ILE A 86 5.44 1.81 -6.33
N ASN A 87 5.30 3.11 -6.07
CA ASN A 87 5.58 3.66 -4.75
C ASN A 87 4.46 3.30 -3.77
N VAL A 88 4.83 2.86 -2.58
CA VAL A 88 3.87 2.61 -1.49
C VAL A 88 4.26 3.45 -0.29
N ALA A 89 3.34 4.30 0.15
CA ALA A 89 3.44 5.05 1.40
C ALA A 89 2.33 4.62 2.37
N TYR A 90 2.56 4.80 3.66
CA TYR A 90 1.59 4.44 4.70
C TYR A 90 1.30 5.65 5.54
N THR A 91 0.04 5.90 5.88
CA THR A 91 -0.33 6.97 6.83
C THR A 91 0.32 6.71 8.19
N ARG A 92 0.40 5.43 8.61
CA ARG A 92 1.20 4.98 9.74
C ARG A 92 1.84 3.62 9.45
N SER A 93 3.02 3.37 9.98
CA SER A 93 3.75 2.10 9.87
C SER A 93 4.00 1.42 11.23
N ASN A 94 3.47 1.98 12.29
CA ASN A 94 3.49 1.48 13.65
C ASN A 94 2.23 1.95 14.39
N ASP A 95 2.15 1.78 15.72
CA ASP A 95 0.99 2.19 16.52
C ASP A 95 1.02 3.69 16.92
N THR A 96 1.82 4.52 16.25
CA THR A 96 1.89 5.95 16.56
C THR A 96 0.98 6.74 15.62
N VAL A 97 0.14 7.59 16.20
CA VAL A 97 -0.60 8.67 15.56
C VAL A 97 -0.24 9.94 16.34
N ASP A 98 0.72 10.70 15.83
CA ASP A 98 1.29 11.87 16.51
C ASP A 98 0.87 13.19 15.87
N TRP A 99 0.01 13.15 14.86
CA TRP A 99 -0.54 14.32 14.18
C TRP A 99 -1.90 14.76 14.73
N ALA A 100 -2.53 13.94 15.60
CA ALA A 100 -3.88 14.22 16.12
C ALA A 100 -4.09 13.64 17.53
N ASP A 101 -4.93 14.34 18.29
CA ASP A 101 -5.41 13.93 19.63
C ASP A 101 -6.93 13.64 19.64
N ASN A 102 -7.58 13.71 18.47
CA ASN A 102 -9.01 13.47 18.31
C ASN A 102 -9.29 12.93 16.89
N GLU A 103 -10.47 12.32 16.72
CA GLU A 103 -10.88 11.66 15.49
C GLU A 103 -10.95 12.60 14.28
N GLU A 104 -11.46 13.82 14.44
CA GLU A 104 -11.61 14.78 13.35
C GLU A 104 -10.24 15.16 12.77
N ASP A 105 -9.30 15.55 13.63
CA ASP A 105 -7.94 15.91 13.21
C ASP A 105 -7.19 14.69 12.64
N ASP A 106 -7.46 13.47 13.15
CA ASP A 106 -6.85 12.25 12.63
C ASP A 106 -7.29 11.99 11.20
N LEU A 107 -8.60 12.03 10.91
CA LEU A 107 -9.13 11.86 9.55
C LEU A 107 -8.60 12.94 8.59
N ILE A 108 -8.51 14.19 9.05
CA ILE A 108 -7.91 15.30 8.28
C ILE A 108 -6.43 14.99 7.98
N GLY A 109 -5.67 14.55 8.96
CA GLY A 109 -4.25 14.24 8.82
C GLY A 109 -3.99 13.14 7.79
N ARG A 110 -4.83 12.11 7.73
CA ARG A 110 -4.74 11.02 6.73
C ARG A 110 -4.93 11.54 5.31
N VAL A 111 -5.91 12.43 5.09
CA VAL A 111 -6.14 13.09 3.80
C VAL A 111 -4.98 14.02 3.42
N ILE A 112 -4.48 14.81 4.37
CA ILE A 112 -3.30 15.67 4.14
C ILE A 112 -2.10 14.82 3.74
N PHE A 113 -1.83 13.73 4.46
CA PHE A 113 -0.72 12.84 4.15
C PHE A 113 -0.82 12.28 2.72
N ALA A 114 -1.99 11.80 2.29
CA ALA A 114 -2.18 11.29 0.94
C ALA A 114 -1.87 12.35 -0.13
N ASN A 115 -2.32 13.59 0.09
CA ASN A 115 -2.05 14.71 -0.82
C ASN A 115 -0.55 15.07 -0.84
N GLU A 116 0.13 15.10 0.32
CA GLU A 116 1.57 15.38 0.41
C GLU A 116 2.43 14.31 -0.27
N GLN A 117 1.97 13.05 -0.28
CA GLN A 117 2.62 11.98 -1.01
C GLN A 117 2.37 12.03 -2.52
N ASN A 118 1.55 12.97 -3.03
CA ASN A 118 1.07 12.98 -4.40
C ASN A 118 0.50 11.61 -4.79
N ALA A 119 -0.38 11.08 -3.97
CA ALA A 119 -0.96 9.76 -4.17
C ALA A 119 -1.80 9.71 -5.45
N ASP A 120 -1.67 8.63 -6.20
CA ASP A 120 -2.54 8.31 -7.33
C ASP A 120 -3.73 7.43 -6.90
N TYR A 121 -3.56 6.70 -5.79
CA TYR A 121 -4.57 5.81 -5.21
C TYR A 121 -4.50 5.84 -3.69
N PHE A 122 -5.66 5.72 -3.05
CA PHE A 122 -5.78 5.64 -1.60
C PHE A 122 -6.60 4.41 -1.18
N LEU A 123 -6.05 3.62 -0.26
CA LEU A 123 -6.69 2.44 0.31
C LEU A 123 -6.67 2.52 1.83
N SER A 124 -7.82 2.71 2.46
CA SER A 124 -7.99 2.55 3.90
C SER A 124 -8.43 1.12 4.23
N ILE A 125 -7.77 0.50 5.19
CA ILE A 125 -8.04 -0.89 5.62
C ILE A 125 -8.63 -0.85 7.02
N HIS A 126 -9.83 -1.43 7.16
CA HIS A 126 -10.62 -1.49 8.39
C HIS A 126 -11.15 -2.91 8.66
N LEU A 127 -11.77 -3.08 9.81
CA LEU A 127 -12.50 -4.28 10.19
C LEU A 127 -13.90 -3.90 10.66
N ASN A 128 -14.90 -4.51 10.06
CA ASN A 128 -16.30 -4.35 10.41
C ASN A 128 -16.57 -4.74 11.88
N ALA A 129 -17.56 -4.10 12.46
CA ALA A 129 -18.06 -4.42 13.78
C ALA A 129 -19.59 -4.38 13.81
N SER A 130 -20.19 -5.21 14.65
CA SER A 130 -21.64 -5.22 14.88
C SER A 130 -21.96 -5.71 16.29
N GLU A 131 -23.04 -5.17 16.89
CA GLU A 131 -23.62 -5.73 18.11
C GLU A 131 -24.13 -7.18 17.91
N ASN A 132 -24.58 -7.47 16.66
CA ASN A 132 -24.90 -8.83 16.26
C ASN A 132 -23.59 -9.58 15.90
N THR A 133 -23.08 -10.35 16.84
CA THR A 133 -21.85 -11.15 16.64
C THR A 133 -21.97 -12.24 15.58
N ALA A 134 -23.17 -12.48 15.03
CA ALA A 134 -23.37 -13.36 13.89
C ALA A 134 -23.21 -12.62 12.53
N ALA A 135 -23.02 -11.29 12.51
CA ALA A 135 -22.69 -10.56 11.30
C ALA A 135 -21.32 -11.02 10.79
N TYR A 136 -21.17 -11.16 9.47
CA TYR A 136 -19.97 -11.72 8.84
C TYR A 136 -19.78 -11.19 7.43
N GLY A 137 -18.54 -11.32 6.92
CA GLY A 137 -18.18 -10.99 5.56
C GLY A 137 -17.44 -9.66 5.42
N TYR A 138 -16.93 -9.40 4.22
CA TYR A 138 -16.20 -8.19 3.85
C TYR A 138 -17.03 -7.32 2.90
N ASN A 139 -16.69 -6.03 2.81
CA ASN A 139 -17.25 -5.09 1.85
C ASN A 139 -16.29 -3.93 1.58
N ALA A 140 -16.55 -3.18 0.52
CA ALA A 140 -15.80 -1.98 0.18
C ALA A 140 -16.72 -0.76 0.12
N PHE A 141 -16.19 0.41 0.51
CA PHE A 141 -16.85 1.70 0.39
C PHE A 141 -16.07 2.60 -0.56
N ILE A 142 -16.77 3.14 -1.57
CA ILE A 142 -16.20 4.05 -2.58
C ILE A 142 -17.18 5.18 -2.89
N ARG A 143 -16.68 6.22 -3.58
CA ARG A 143 -17.60 7.21 -4.17
C ARG A 143 -18.34 6.65 -5.38
N SER A 144 -19.58 7.09 -5.59
CA SER A 144 -20.43 6.62 -6.72
C SER A 144 -19.92 7.02 -8.11
N ASN A 145 -19.00 7.96 -8.19
CA ASN A 145 -18.40 8.46 -9.44
C ASN A 145 -16.89 8.11 -9.54
N ASP A 146 -16.50 7.01 -8.94
CA ASP A 146 -15.12 6.52 -8.93
C ASP A 146 -14.99 5.14 -9.61
N PRO A 147 -15.01 5.11 -10.96
CA PRO A 147 -14.95 3.85 -11.71
C PRO A 147 -13.63 3.10 -11.54
N ALA A 148 -12.57 3.80 -11.17
CA ALA A 148 -11.27 3.17 -10.89
C ALA A 148 -11.35 2.33 -9.61
N SER A 149 -11.82 2.94 -8.51
CA SER A 149 -12.03 2.21 -7.25
C SER A 149 -13.06 1.09 -7.39
N GLU A 150 -14.12 1.28 -8.19
CA GLU A 150 -15.09 0.22 -8.47
C GLU A 150 -14.43 -0.98 -9.18
N THR A 151 -13.57 -0.72 -10.18
CA THR A 151 -12.86 -1.78 -10.91
C THR A 151 -11.89 -2.52 -9.98
N ILE A 152 -11.14 -1.78 -9.15
CA ILE A 152 -10.21 -2.38 -8.17
C ILE A 152 -10.97 -3.20 -7.13
N ALA A 153 -12.07 -2.68 -6.57
CA ALA A 153 -12.89 -3.39 -5.59
C ALA A 153 -13.45 -4.70 -6.15
N ASN A 154 -13.96 -4.69 -7.39
CA ASN A 154 -14.43 -5.90 -8.06
C ASN A 154 -13.28 -6.91 -8.31
N SER A 155 -12.07 -6.43 -8.60
CA SER A 155 -10.90 -7.31 -8.73
C SER A 155 -10.49 -7.92 -7.40
N ILE A 156 -10.53 -7.16 -6.31
CA ILE A 156 -10.28 -7.70 -4.95
C ILE A 156 -11.31 -8.78 -4.62
N ASP A 157 -12.60 -8.52 -4.90
CA ASP A 157 -13.67 -9.49 -4.69
C ASP A 157 -13.46 -10.79 -5.45
N ASN A 158 -13.11 -10.71 -6.72
CA ASN A 158 -12.82 -11.88 -7.54
C ASN A 158 -11.67 -12.70 -6.95
N ASN A 159 -10.56 -12.04 -6.59
CA ASN A 159 -9.39 -12.70 -6.00
C ASN A 159 -9.74 -13.38 -4.66
N LEU A 160 -10.48 -12.70 -3.77
CA LEU A 160 -10.89 -13.25 -2.48
C LEU A 160 -11.89 -14.41 -2.63
N THR A 161 -12.78 -14.34 -3.62
CA THR A 161 -13.73 -15.39 -3.93
C THR A 161 -13.04 -16.64 -4.46
N GLU A 162 -12.03 -16.50 -5.33
CA GLU A 162 -11.21 -17.62 -5.83
C GLU A 162 -10.46 -18.33 -4.68
N GLU A 163 -10.02 -17.58 -3.69
CA GLU A 163 -9.35 -18.09 -2.50
C GLU A 163 -10.31 -18.61 -1.42
N ASN A 164 -11.64 -18.55 -1.66
CA ASN A 164 -12.69 -18.93 -0.71
C ASN A 164 -12.56 -18.18 0.64
N TRP A 165 -12.22 -16.89 0.58
CA TRP A 165 -12.22 -16.04 1.76
C TRP A 165 -13.65 -15.88 2.30
N LEU A 166 -13.99 -14.87 3.00
CA LEU A 166 -15.31 -14.67 3.61
C LEU A 166 -16.40 -14.35 2.57
N TYR A 167 -17.63 -14.21 3.05
CA TYR A 167 -18.77 -13.78 2.23
C TYR A 167 -18.61 -12.31 1.80
N ASN A 168 -18.77 -12.04 0.50
CA ASN A 168 -18.85 -10.68 -0.03
C ASN A 168 -20.21 -10.05 0.30
N ARG A 169 -20.20 -8.95 1.03
CA ARG A 169 -21.39 -8.15 1.35
C ARG A 169 -21.71 -7.12 0.26
N GLY A 170 -20.81 -6.96 -0.70
CA GLY A 170 -20.97 -6.06 -1.84
C GLY A 170 -20.20 -4.76 -1.71
N LEU A 171 -20.41 -3.92 -2.71
CA LEU A 171 -19.85 -2.59 -2.81
C LEU A 171 -20.88 -1.58 -2.29
N GLU A 172 -20.46 -0.69 -1.41
CA GLU A 172 -21.28 0.37 -0.85
C GLU A 172 -20.78 1.74 -1.31
N TYR A 173 -21.72 2.66 -1.52
CA TYR A 173 -21.39 4.02 -1.96
C TYR A 173 -21.53 5.03 -0.82
N THR A 174 -20.51 5.87 -0.65
CA THR A 174 -20.43 6.87 0.43
C THR A 174 -21.51 7.96 0.38
N ASN A 175 -22.28 8.06 -0.72
CA ASN A 175 -23.44 8.96 -0.81
C ASN A 175 -24.45 8.76 0.33
N SER A 176 -24.61 7.53 0.81
CA SER A 176 -25.52 7.19 1.91
C SER A 176 -24.86 7.26 3.29
N TYR A 177 -23.54 7.10 3.32
CA TYR A 177 -22.71 7.13 4.51
C TYR A 177 -21.37 7.78 4.17
N PRO A 178 -21.25 9.13 4.27
CA PRO A 178 -20.01 9.83 3.97
C PRO A 178 -18.86 9.33 4.84
N LEU A 179 -17.75 9.00 4.17
CA LEU A 179 -16.50 8.58 4.82
C LEU A 179 -15.42 9.60 4.51
N TYR A 180 -14.96 10.31 5.54
CA TYR A 180 -14.09 11.48 5.38
C TYR A 180 -12.87 11.18 4.49
N VAL A 181 -12.16 10.10 4.75
CA VAL A 181 -10.93 9.71 4.03
C VAL A 181 -11.18 9.27 2.58
N VAL A 182 -12.42 8.86 2.25
CA VAL A 182 -12.81 8.50 0.88
C VAL A 182 -13.32 9.71 0.12
N ASP A 183 -14.13 10.56 0.78
CA ASP A 183 -14.87 11.63 0.12
C ASP A 183 -14.05 12.92 -0.06
N ASN A 184 -12.96 13.10 0.69
CA ASN A 184 -12.14 14.32 0.66
C ASN A 184 -10.80 14.15 -0.11
N LEU A 185 -10.72 13.13 -0.97
CA LEU A 185 -9.60 12.92 -1.89
C LEU A 185 -10.12 12.97 -3.34
N ASP A 186 -9.44 13.70 -4.22
CA ASP A 186 -9.80 13.81 -5.65
C ASP A 186 -9.27 12.63 -6.49
N ILE A 187 -8.62 11.66 -5.85
CA ILE A 187 -8.05 10.45 -6.46
C ILE A 187 -8.94 9.22 -6.21
N PRO A 188 -8.81 8.12 -6.96
CA PRO A 188 -9.42 6.84 -6.62
C PRO A 188 -9.16 6.44 -5.18
N SER A 189 -10.24 6.28 -4.40
CA SER A 189 -10.16 6.09 -2.95
C SER A 189 -11.19 5.07 -2.48
N MET A 190 -10.72 4.14 -1.64
CA MET A 190 -11.52 3.04 -1.11
C MET A 190 -11.25 2.87 0.39
N LEU A 191 -12.32 2.60 1.16
CA LEU A 191 -12.22 1.97 2.46
C LEU A 191 -12.66 0.51 2.34
N PHE A 192 -11.81 -0.41 2.76
CA PHE A 192 -12.03 -1.84 2.65
C PHE A 192 -12.15 -2.49 4.03
N GLU A 193 -13.34 -3.00 4.32
CA GLU A 193 -13.69 -3.75 5.52
C GLU A 193 -13.40 -5.23 5.29
N VAL A 194 -12.35 -5.75 5.88
CA VAL A 194 -11.81 -7.09 5.57
C VAL A 194 -12.67 -8.22 6.14
N GLY A 195 -13.43 -7.95 7.19
CA GLY A 195 -14.29 -8.91 7.91
C GLY A 195 -14.71 -8.37 9.26
N PHE A 196 -15.59 -9.06 9.98
CA PHE A 196 -16.12 -8.62 11.27
C PHE A 196 -15.23 -9.05 12.44
N ILE A 197 -14.56 -8.08 13.08
CA ILE A 197 -13.74 -8.33 14.28
C ILE A 197 -14.60 -8.80 15.47
N THR A 198 -15.88 -8.45 15.50
CA THR A 198 -16.84 -8.86 16.54
C THR A 198 -17.41 -10.26 16.33
N ASN A 199 -17.24 -10.85 15.13
CA ASN A 199 -17.61 -12.24 14.88
C ASN A 199 -16.54 -13.18 15.43
N PRO A 200 -16.89 -14.17 16.28
CA PRO A 200 -15.90 -15.07 16.91
C PRO A 200 -15.01 -15.80 15.92
N GLN A 201 -15.60 -16.30 14.82
CA GLN A 201 -14.86 -17.07 13.81
C GLN A 201 -13.97 -16.17 12.98
N GLU A 202 -14.51 -15.05 12.47
CA GLU A 202 -13.74 -14.11 11.65
C GLU A 202 -12.64 -13.42 12.45
N CYS A 203 -12.88 -13.05 13.71
CA CYS A 203 -11.87 -12.54 14.61
C CYS A 203 -10.68 -13.51 14.75
N ALA A 204 -10.96 -14.80 14.89
CA ALA A 204 -9.92 -15.82 14.95
C ALA A 204 -9.19 -16.00 13.60
N ASP A 205 -9.91 -15.92 12.49
CA ASP A 205 -9.36 -16.06 11.15
C ASP A 205 -8.53 -14.85 10.74
N LEU A 206 -8.97 -13.62 11.04
CA LEU A 206 -8.27 -12.36 10.77
C LEU A 206 -6.91 -12.26 11.47
N LYS A 207 -6.73 -12.98 12.59
CA LYS A 207 -5.45 -13.02 13.33
C LYS A 207 -4.44 -14.02 12.77
N LYS A 208 -4.87 -14.94 11.92
CA LYS A 208 -3.95 -15.90 11.30
C LYS A 208 -3.06 -15.21 10.27
N VAL A 209 -1.75 -15.34 10.45
CA VAL A 209 -0.76 -14.77 9.53
C VAL A 209 -1.00 -15.24 8.09
N SER A 210 -1.35 -16.50 7.88
CA SER A 210 -1.66 -17.05 6.56
C SER A 210 -2.82 -16.33 5.88
N ASN A 211 -3.86 -15.98 6.63
CA ASN A 211 -5.03 -15.30 6.10
C ASN A 211 -4.72 -13.83 5.81
N GLN A 212 -3.93 -13.17 6.68
CA GLN A 212 -3.46 -11.80 6.42
C GLN A 212 -2.56 -11.72 5.18
N GLU A 213 -1.71 -12.73 4.94
CA GLU A 213 -0.90 -12.82 3.71
C GLU A 213 -1.77 -13.03 2.47
N LEU A 214 -2.78 -13.91 2.55
CA LEU A 214 -3.74 -14.15 1.48
C LEU A 214 -4.52 -12.88 1.12
N ILE A 215 -5.11 -12.21 2.11
CA ILE A 215 -5.85 -10.96 1.92
C ILE A 215 -4.94 -9.90 1.27
N ALA A 216 -3.74 -9.73 1.81
CA ALA A 216 -2.76 -8.78 1.32
C ALA A 216 -2.36 -9.05 -0.14
N GLU A 217 -2.22 -10.31 -0.51
CA GLU A 217 -1.92 -10.72 -1.89
C GLU A 217 -3.08 -10.44 -2.84
N CYS A 218 -4.32 -10.75 -2.45
CA CYS A 218 -5.52 -10.46 -3.23
C CYS A 218 -5.67 -8.96 -3.51
N ILE A 219 -5.46 -8.12 -2.49
CA ILE A 219 -5.52 -6.66 -2.63
C ILE A 219 -4.36 -6.16 -3.52
N ALA A 220 -3.14 -6.61 -3.27
CA ALA A 220 -1.96 -6.16 -4.01
C ALA A 220 -2.05 -6.52 -5.50
N ASN A 221 -2.53 -7.74 -5.84
CA ASN A 221 -2.77 -8.15 -7.22
C ASN A 221 -3.77 -7.23 -7.92
N ALA A 222 -4.90 -6.91 -7.27
CA ALA A 222 -5.93 -6.05 -7.85
C ALA A 222 -5.40 -4.64 -8.18
N TYR A 223 -4.66 -4.02 -7.25
CA TYR A 223 -4.03 -2.72 -7.49
C TYR A 223 -2.97 -2.78 -8.58
N ASN A 224 -2.06 -3.76 -8.53
CA ASN A 224 -1.03 -3.93 -9.55
C ASN A 224 -1.63 -4.08 -10.95
N ASP A 225 -2.61 -4.96 -11.10
CA ASP A 225 -3.20 -5.26 -12.40
C ASP A 225 -3.95 -4.05 -12.97
N TYR A 226 -4.66 -3.31 -12.12
CA TYR A 226 -5.31 -2.08 -12.51
C TYR A 226 -4.29 -1.03 -12.96
N ILE A 227 -3.28 -0.73 -12.13
CA ILE A 227 -2.25 0.28 -12.43
C ILE A 227 -1.52 -0.06 -13.73
N VAL A 228 -1.08 -1.31 -13.91
CA VAL A 228 -0.39 -1.75 -15.13
C VAL A 228 -1.31 -1.65 -16.36
N SER A 229 -2.61 -1.89 -16.21
CA SER A 229 -3.56 -1.77 -17.32
C SER A 229 -3.73 -0.33 -17.83
N THR A 230 -3.70 0.65 -16.91
CA THR A 230 -3.86 2.08 -17.26
C THR A 230 -2.66 2.68 -17.98
N ILE A 231 -1.47 2.07 -17.86
CA ILE A 231 -0.24 2.54 -18.52
C ILE A 231 -0.13 1.99 -19.95
N LYS A 232 -0.76 0.84 -20.20
CA LYS A 232 -0.70 0.16 -21.51
C LYS A 232 -1.78 0.60 -22.51
N GLY A 233 -2.76 1.36 -22.06
CA GLY A 233 -3.85 1.93 -22.89
C GLY A 233 -3.53 3.34 -23.34
#